data_8dfab4a58c773a0230613e5707d4d47b
#
_entry.id   8dfab4a58c773a0230613e5707d4d47b
#
_cell.length_a   1.000
_cell.length_b   1.000
_cell.length_c   1.000
_cell.angle_alpha   90.00
_cell.angle_beta   90.00
_cell.angle_gamma   90.00
#
_symmetry.space_group_name_H-M   'P 1'
#
loop_
_entity.id
_entity.type
_entity.pdbx_description
1 polymer ?
#
loop_
_entity_poly.entity_id
_entity_poly.type
_entity_poly.pdbx_seq_one_letter_code
_entity_poly.pdbx_strand_id
1 'polypeptide(L)'
;VDAAAVPPGKGGEYRPSFADDLLLAFFRSKMVKEVGWDSEKPGYAGLMEVANRLMVKGKSALETEQAAVRVLQSLFPPLLLVLYKALLAPIANGQLAAMMLARATAISCQWLMGSCSVNSVTLPDGKSWSSGVFVEKCKYLEESKCLGICINTCKLPTQTFFKDHMGVDLYMEPNFEDYSCQ
;
A
#
# COMPACT_ATOMS: atom_id res chain seq x y z
N VAL A 1 -14.18 -17.67 -7.51
CA VAL A 1 -14.85 -17.08 -8.68
C VAL A 1 -13.80 -16.30 -9.42
N ASP A 2 -13.35 -16.83 -10.56
CA ASP A 2 -12.25 -16.29 -11.37
C ASP A 2 -12.62 -14.90 -11.90
N ALA A 3 -12.00 -13.88 -11.36
CA ALA A 3 -12.03 -12.54 -11.94
C ALA A 3 -11.01 -12.52 -13.10
N ALA A 4 -11.51 -12.66 -14.34
CA ALA A 4 -10.69 -12.51 -15.53
C ALA A 4 -10.11 -11.08 -15.57
N ALA A 5 -8.86 -10.93 -15.13
CA ALA A 5 -8.11 -9.69 -15.25
C ALA A 5 -7.79 -9.43 -16.72
N VAL A 6 -8.21 -8.28 -17.23
CA VAL A 6 -7.76 -7.77 -18.53
C VAL A 6 -6.26 -7.46 -18.41
N PRO A 7 -5.38 -8.02 -19.28
CA PRO A 7 -3.96 -7.77 -19.16
C PRO A 7 -3.65 -6.30 -19.38
N PRO A 8 -2.86 -5.66 -18.48
CA PRO A 8 -2.44 -4.27 -18.63
C PRO A 8 -1.50 -4.12 -19.82
N GLY A 9 -1.60 -3.00 -20.51
CA GLY A 9 -0.63 -2.61 -21.53
C GLY A 9 0.77 -2.55 -20.92
N LYS A 10 1.79 -2.96 -21.67
CA LYS A 10 3.21 -3.03 -21.27
C LYS A 10 3.65 -1.72 -20.62
N GLY A 11 3.68 -1.70 -19.28
CA GLY A 11 4.25 -0.62 -18.50
C GLY A 11 5.77 -0.59 -18.72
N GLY A 12 6.31 0.58 -19.09
CA GLY A 12 7.75 0.77 -19.16
C GLY A 12 8.40 0.54 -17.80
N GLU A 13 9.66 0.11 -17.80
CA GLU A 13 10.45 -0.08 -16.58
C GLU A 13 10.44 1.19 -15.72
N TYR A 14 9.94 1.09 -14.49
CA TYR A 14 9.89 2.23 -13.58
C TYR A 14 11.31 2.68 -13.19
N ARG A 15 11.60 3.96 -13.42
CA ARG A 15 12.86 4.57 -13.03
C ARG A 15 12.61 5.54 -11.87
N PRO A 16 13.23 5.31 -10.70
CA PRO A 16 13.09 6.20 -9.56
C PRO A 16 13.48 7.64 -9.90
N SER A 17 12.72 8.59 -9.40
CA SER A 17 12.95 10.02 -9.52
C SER A 17 13.42 10.61 -8.18
N PHE A 18 13.90 11.86 -8.18
CA PHE A 18 14.21 12.57 -6.94
C PHE A 18 13.01 12.66 -5.97
N ALA A 19 11.80 12.79 -6.51
CA ALA A 19 10.59 12.80 -5.68
C ALA A 19 10.38 11.46 -4.96
N ASP A 20 10.74 10.34 -5.60
CA ASP A 20 10.63 9.01 -4.99
C ASP A 20 11.61 8.83 -3.83
N ASP A 21 12.82 9.38 -3.95
CA ASP A 21 13.79 9.37 -2.87
C ASP A 21 13.31 10.16 -1.65
N LEU A 22 12.62 11.29 -1.88
CA LEU A 22 11.99 12.07 -0.81
C LEU A 22 10.85 11.32 -0.15
N LEU A 23 9.99 10.68 -0.93
CA LEU A 23 8.87 9.86 -0.43
C LEU A 23 9.38 8.67 0.36
N LEU A 24 10.41 7.99 -0.15
CA LEU A 24 11.08 6.89 0.54
C LEU A 24 11.66 7.35 1.89
N ALA A 25 12.40 8.45 1.90
CA ALA A 25 13.00 8.99 3.12
C ALA A 25 11.93 9.42 4.13
N PHE A 26 10.86 10.06 3.67
CA PHE A 26 9.73 10.46 4.50
C PHE A 26 9.04 9.25 5.14
N PHE A 27 8.68 8.25 4.33
CA PHE A 27 8.05 7.02 4.81
C PHE A 27 8.95 6.28 5.81
N ARG A 28 10.23 6.10 5.46
CA ARG A 28 11.22 5.48 6.35
C ARG A 28 11.31 6.21 7.69
N SER A 29 11.32 7.54 7.69
CA SER A 29 11.37 8.33 8.93
C SER A 29 10.19 8.04 9.87
N LYS A 30 8.98 7.81 9.30
CA LYS A 30 7.81 7.43 10.09
C LYS A 30 7.91 6.03 10.66
N MET A 31 8.42 5.08 9.87
CA MET A 31 8.68 3.72 10.34
C MET A 31 9.75 3.71 11.44
N VAL A 32 10.85 4.44 11.26
CA VAL A 32 11.92 4.57 12.25
C VAL A 32 11.40 5.13 13.57
N LYS A 33 10.52 6.13 13.52
CA LYS A 33 9.88 6.69 14.73
C LYS A 33 9.05 5.65 15.47
N GLU A 34 8.31 4.79 14.77
CA GLU A 34 7.50 3.73 15.37
C GLU A 34 8.38 2.60 15.93
N VAL A 35 9.41 2.22 15.19
CA VAL A 35 10.32 1.13 15.57
C VAL A 35 11.30 1.54 16.67
N GLY A 36 11.71 2.82 16.69
CA GLY A 36 12.74 3.36 17.58
C GLY A 36 14.16 2.98 17.18
N TRP A 37 14.38 2.59 15.92
CA TRP A 37 15.67 2.19 15.37
C TRP A 37 15.73 2.46 13.87
N ASP A 38 16.90 2.82 13.35
CA ASP A 38 17.14 2.97 11.92
C ASP A 38 18.26 2.04 11.45
N SER A 39 18.26 1.72 10.17
CA SER A 39 19.29 0.92 9.52
C SER A 39 20.44 1.82 9.03
N GLU A 40 21.66 1.30 9.08
CA GLU A 40 22.84 1.93 8.47
C GLU A 40 22.81 1.86 6.94
N LYS A 41 22.01 0.95 6.36
CA LYS A 41 21.87 0.81 4.91
C LYS A 41 21.09 1.97 4.32
N PRO A 42 21.54 2.54 3.19
CA PRO A 42 20.84 3.64 2.53
C PRO A 42 19.59 3.14 1.78
N GLY A 43 18.72 4.08 1.47
CA GLY A 43 17.60 3.89 0.53
C GLY A 43 16.67 2.73 0.89
N TYR A 44 16.26 2.00 -0.13
CA TYR A 44 15.27 0.94 -0.02
C TYR A 44 15.74 -0.27 0.81
N ALA A 45 17.02 -0.62 0.72
CA ALA A 45 17.58 -1.70 1.53
C ALA A 45 17.46 -1.41 3.04
N GLY A 46 17.68 -0.15 3.44
CA GLY A 46 17.45 0.29 4.81
C GLY A 46 15.98 0.24 5.21
N LEU A 47 15.06 0.63 4.31
CA LEU A 47 13.62 0.50 4.55
C LEU A 47 13.22 -0.95 4.84
N MET A 48 13.76 -1.92 4.09
CA MET A 48 13.48 -3.35 4.30
C MET A 48 13.96 -3.85 5.67
N GLU A 49 15.11 -3.39 6.14
CA GLU A 49 15.58 -3.72 7.48
C GLU A 49 14.68 -3.13 8.58
N VAL A 50 14.23 -1.89 8.42
CA VAL A 50 13.29 -1.26 9.35
C VAL A 50 11.93 -1.98 9.34
N ALA A 51 11.44 -2.41 8.16
CA ALA A 51 10.22 -3.20 8.04
C ALA A 51 10.34 -4.57 8.73
N ASN A 52 11.48 -5.24 8.56
CA ASN A 52 11.76 -6.49 9.28
C ASN A 52 11.82 -6.25 10.80
N ARG A 53 12.44 -5.16 11.23
CA ARG A 53 12.50 -4.80 12.65
C ARG A 53 11.12 -4.51 13.23
N LEU A 54 10.23 -3.86 12.46
CA LEU A 54 8.84 -3.63 12.84
C LEU A 54 8.12 -4.95 13.10
N MET A 55 8.28 -5.93 12.20
CA MET A 55 7.67 -7.25 12.36
C MET A 55 8.22 -8.01 13.57
N VAL A 56 9.53 -7.96 13.81
CA VAL A 56 10.17 -8.65 14.96
C VAL A 56 9.85 -7.98 16.30
N LYS A 57 9.65 -6.66 16.30
CA LYS A 57 9.31 -5.89 17.52
C LYS A 57 7.91 -6.21 18.01
N GLY A 58 6.97 -6.47 17.11
CA GLY A 58 5.61 -6.87 17.48
C GLY A 58 5.61 -8.25 18.16
N LYS A 59 5.00 -8.35 19.33
CA LYS A 59 4.85 -9.62 20.06
C LYS A 59 3.79 -10.52 19.43
N SER A 60 2.96 -9.96 18.54
CA SER A 60 1.91 -10.65 17.80
C SER A 60 1.70 -10.01 16.44
N ALA A 61 1.03 -10.75 15.54
CA ALA A 61 0.62 -10.22 14.24
C ALA A 61 -0.25 -8.95 14.38
N LEU A 62 -1.14 -8.94 15.37
CA LEU A 62 -2.01 -7.78 15.65
C LEU A 62 -1.23 -6.54 16.10
N GLU A 63 -0.23 -6.70 16.98
CA GLU A 63 0.62 -5.58 17.41
C GLU A 63 1.43 -5.02 16.24
N THR A 64 1.95 -5.89 15.37
CA THR A 64 2.66 -5.47 14.15
C THR A 64 1.74 -4.72 13.21
N GLU A 65 0.53 -5.23 12.98
CA GLU A 65 -0.48 -4.57 12.14
C GLU A 65 -0.84 -3.19 12.69
N GLN A 66 -1.15 -3.08 14.00
CA GLN A 66 -1.46 -1.81 14.64
C GLN A 66 -0.31 -0.80 14.55
N ALA A 67 0.92 -1.25 14.72
CA ALA A 67 2.09 -0.40 14.56
C ALA A 67 2.22 0.11 13.12
N ALA A 68 2.02 -0.75 12.13
CA ALA A 68 2.03 -0.36 10.72
C ALA A 68 0.87 0.58 10.36
N VAL A 69 -0.33 0.38 10.92
CA VAL A 69 -1.46 1.32 10.77
C VAL A 69 -1.10 2.70 11.34
N ARG A 70 -0.44 2.79 12.52
CA ARG A 70 0.02 4.09 13.06
C ARG A 70 1.05 4.77 12.15
N VAL A 71 1.93 4.00 11.51
CA VAL A 71 2.83 4.55 10.48
C VAL A 71 2.03 5.16 9.33
N LEU A 72 1.07 4.44 8.76
CA LEU A 72 0.23 4.94 7.67
C LEU A 72 -0.57 6.18 8.07
N GLN A 73 -1.16 6.21 9.27
CA GLN A 73 -1.85 7.39 9.79
C GLN A 73 -0.92 8.60 9.89
N SER A 74 0.33 8.40 10.31
CA SER A 74 1.30 9.48 10.49
C SER A 74 1.78 10.12 9.18
N LEU A 75 1.47 9.52 8.03
CA LEU A 75 1.77 10.08 6.70
C LEU A 75 0.84 11.24 6.34
N PHE A 76 -0.32 11.32 6.97
CA PHE A 76 -1.36 12.28 6.64
C PHE A 76 -1.68 13.20 7.83
N PRO A 77 -2.03 14.46 7.59
CA PRO A 77 -2.63 15.30 8.62
C PRO A 77 -3.94 14.67 9.11
N PRO A 78 -4.18 14.61 10.45
CA PRO A 78 -5.38 13.96 10.98
C PRO A 78 -6.69 14.53 10.43
N LEU A 79 -6.76 15.84 10.23
CA LEU A 79 -7.92 16.52 9.68
C LEU A 79 -8.23 16.06 8.25
N LEU A 80 -7.20 15.77 7.43
CA LEU A 80 -7.37 15.29 6.06
C LEU A 80 -8.10 13.94 6.01
N LEU A 81 -7.72 13.00 6.89
CA LEU A 81 -8.37 11.69 6.97
C LEU A 81 -9.83 11.80 7.40
N VAL A 82 -10.11 12.63 8.40
CA VAL A 82 -11.49 12.88 8.89
C VAL A 82 -12.35 13.48 7.78
N LEU A 83 -11.86 14.53 7.10
CA LEU A 83 -12.58 15.19 6.01
C LEU A 83 -12.79 14.24 4.82
N TYR A 84 -11.77 13.47 4.47
CA TYR A 84 -11.89 12.48 3.39
C TYR A 84 -12.98 11.46 3.70
N LYS A 85 -12.96 10.85 4.88
CA LYS A 85 -13.93 9.86 5.32
C LYS A 85 -15.35 10.44 5.41
N ALA A 86 -15.50 11.66 5.89
CA ALA A 86 -16.81 12.27 6.09
C ALA A 86 -17.43 12.82 4.79
N LEU A 87 -16.60 13.39 3.89
CA LEU A 87 -17.08 14.14 2.73
C LEU A 87 -16.93 13.38 1.42
N LEU A 88 -15.83 12.66 1.22
CA LEU A 88 -15.54 12.01 -0.06
C LEU A 88 -15.96 10.54 -0.08
N ALA A 89 -15.75 9.81 1.01
CA ALA A 89 -16.06 8.39 1.05
C ALA A 89 -17.55 8.07 0.77
N PRO A 90 -18.54 8.87 1.22
CA PRO A 90 -19.96 8.58 0.95
C PRO A 90 -20.42 8.88 -0.49
N ILE A 91 -19.65 9.68 -1.26
CA ILE A 91 -20.07 10.11 -2.60
C ILE A 91 -20.17 8.91 -3.54
N ALA A 92 -21.28 8.80 -4.24
CA ALA A 92 -21.57 7.72 -5.19
C ALA A 92 -21.35 6.31 -4.57
N ASN A 93 -21.73 6.12 -3.30
CA ASN A 93 -21.53 4.87 -2.56
C ASN A 93 -20.06 4.41 -2.50
N GLY A 94 -19.13 5.35 -2.40
CA GLY A 94 -17.69 5.07 -2.31
C GLY A 94 -16.96 4.98 -3.66
N GLN A 95 -17.67 4.95 -4.79
CA GLN A 95 -17.07 4.79 -6.11
C GLN A 95 -16.05 5.88 -6.42
N LEU A 96 -16.43 7.14 -6.21
CA LEU A 96 -15.54 8.28 -6.49
C LEU A 96 -14.27 8.21 -5.63
N ALA A 97 -14.43 7.95 -4.34
CA ALA A 97 -13.32 7.83 -3.39
C ALA A 97 -12.37 6.69 -3.80
N ALA A 98 -12.90 5.51 -4.11
CA ALA A 98 -12.10 4.36 -4.54
C ALA A 98 -11.32 4.64 -5.83
N MET A 99 -11.96 5.25 -6.84
CA MET A 99 -11.31 5.59 -8.11
C MET A 99 -10.23 6.66 -7.95
N MET A 100 -10.45 7.65 -7.08
CA MET A 100 -9.44 8.67 -6.77
C MET A 100 -8.23 8.06 -6.05
N LEU A 101 -8.48 7.19 -5.07
CA LEU A 101 -7.41 6.51 -4.33
C LEU A 101 -6.59 5.59 -5.23
N ALA A 102 -7.23 4.82 -6.10
CA ALA A 102 -6.52 3.96 -7.05
C ALA A 102 -5.55 4.76 -7.94
N ARG A 103 -6.02 5.90 -8.49
CA ARG A 103 -5.17 6.78 -9.30
C ARG A 103 -4.05 7.43 -8.48
N ALA A 104 -4.37 7.94 -7.30
CA ALA A 104 -3.37 8.53 -6.40
C ALA A 104 -2.29 7.50 -6.04
N THR A 105 -2.69 6.29 -5.67
CA THR A 105 -1.78 5.19 -5.34
C THR A 105 -0.90 4.80 -6.54
N ALA A 106 -1.49 4.63 -7.73
CA ALA A 106 -0.74 4.27 -8.93
C ALA A 106 0.30 5.33 -9.34
N ILE A 107 0.07 6.60 -9.00
CA ILE A 107 1.02 7.68 -9.30
C ILE A 107 2.08 7.82 -8.19
N SER A 108 1.66 7.77 -6.91
CA SER A 108 2.50 8.17 -5.79
C SER A 108 3.22 7.04 -5.08
N CYS A 109 2.89 5.76 -5.33
CA CYS A 109 3.44 4.64 -4.58
C CYS A 109 4.36 3.71 -5.40
N GLN A 110 4.71 4.08 -6.64
CA GLN A 110 5.60 3.26 -7.48
C GLN A 110 7.00 3.11 -6.88
N TRP A 111 7.49 4.09 -6.15
CA TRP A 111 8.77 4.01 -5.42
C TRP A 111 8.78 2.87 -4.38
N LEU A 112 7.62 2.53 -3.83
CA LEU A 112 7.47 1.45 -2.84
C LEU A 112 7.21 0.09 -3.49
N MET A 113 6.28 0.06 -4.44
CA MET A 113 5.73 -1.19 -5.01
C MET A 113 6.36 -1.57 -6.36
N GLY A 114 6.99 -0.63 -7.06
CA GLY A 114 7.38 -0.80 -8.46
C GLY A 114 6.29 -0.37 -9.44
N SER A 115 6.44 -0.72 -10.70
CA SER A 115 5.48 -0.40 -11.75
C SER A 115 4.09 -0.91 -11.40
N CYS A 116 3.12 -0.01 -11.46
CA CYS A 116 1.72 -0.36 -11.23
C CYS A 116 0.80 0.44 -12.17
N SER A 117 -0.38 -0.09 -12.40
CA SER A 117 -1.40 0.51 -13.27
C SER A 117 -2.78 0.42 -12.64
N VAL A 118 -3.64 1.37 -12.99
CA VAL A 118 -5.06 1.30 -12.61
C VAL A 118 -5.77 0.33 -13.54
N ASN A 119 -6.56 -0.57 -12.98
CA ASN A 119 -7.41 -1.49 -13.72
C ASN A 119 -8.86 -1.46 -13.23
N SER A 120 -9.73 -2.15 -13.94
CA SER A 120 -11.13 -2.31 -13.55
C SER A 120 -11.29 -3.57 -12.73
N VAL A 121 -12.05 -3.46 -11.65
CA VAL A 121 -12.45 -4.57 -10.78
C VAL A 121 -13.96 -4.75 -10.83
N THR A 122 -14.41 -5.99 -10.83
CA THR A 122 -15.85 -6.33 -10.75
C THR A 122 -16.23 -6.51 -9.30
N LEU A 123 -17.23 -5.76 -8.88
CA LEU A 123 -17.78 -5.80 -7.53
C LEU A 123 -18.76 -6.97 -7.37
N PRO A 124 -19.10 -7.37 -6.14
CA PRO A 124 -20.06 -8.43 -5.88
C PRO A 124 -21.46 -8.17 -6.46
N ASP A 125 -21.83 -6.91 -6.68
CA ASP A 125 -23.09 -6.50 -7.32
C ASP A 125 -23.04 -6.54 -8.86
N GLY A 126 -21.94 -7.01 -9.45
CA GLY A 126 -21.73 -7.10 -10.90
C GLY A 126 -21.30 -5.81 -11.59
N LYS A 127 -21.20 -4.69 -10.87
CA LYS A 127 -20.68 -3.43 -11.42
C LYS A 127 -19.17 -3.49 -11.56
N SER A 128 -18.64 -2.77 -12.55
CA SER A 128 -17.21 -2.64 -12.77
C SER A 128 -16.77 -1.21 -12.52
N TRP A 129 -15.73 -1.05 -11.66
CA TRP A 129 -15.14 0.25 -11.35
C TRP A 129 -13.65 0.25 -11.69
N SER A 130 -13.14 1.37 -12.24
CA SER A 130 -11.71 1.58 -12.44
C SER A 130 -11.04 1.99 -11.13
N SER A 131 -11.10 1.12 -10.14
CA SER A 131 -10.65 1.32 -8.76
C SER A 131 -9.64 0.28 -8.29
N GLY A 132 -9.23 -0.63 -9.16
CA GLY A 132 -8.14 -1.56 -8.89
C GLY A 132 -6.77 -0.95 -9.18
N VAL A 133 -5.75 -1.45 -8.50
CA VAL A 133 -4.34 -1.17 -8.78
C VAL A 133 -3.63 -2.50 -8.94
N PHE A 134 -3.10 -2.74 -10.12
CA PHE A 134 -2.33 -3.93 -10.42
C PHE A 134 -0.84 -3.61 -10.42
N VAL A 135 -0.08 -4.38 -9.67
CA VAL A 135 1.37 -4.32 -9.58
C VAL A 135 1.93 -5.58 -10.25
N GLU A 136 2.64 -5.42 -11.38
CA GLU A 136 3.17 -6.56 -12.13
C GLU A 136 4.20 -7.35 -11.33
N LYS A 137 5.08 -6.66 -10.63
CA LYS A 137 6.11 -7.24 -9.77
C LYS A 137 6.35 -6.33 -8.58
N CYS A 138 5.78 -6.71 -7.44
CA CYS A 138 5.85 -5.90 -6.23
C CYS A 138 7.26 -5.91 -5.63
N LYS A 139 7.94 -4.76 -5.71
CA LYS A 139 9.27 -4.57 -5.16
C LYS A 139 9.32 -4.86 -3.66
N TYR A 140 8.30 -4.46 -2.91
CA TYR A 140 8.24 -4.69 -1.47
C TYR A 140 8.19 -6.19 -1.14
N LEU A 141 7.42 -6.96 -1.90
CA LEU A 141 7.31 -8.40 -1.73
C LEU A 141 8.60 -9.12 -2.17
N GLU A 142 9.15 -8.75 -3.33
CA GLU A 142 10.37 -9.33 -3.88
C GLU A 142 11.60 -9.08 -2.98
N GLU A 143 11.78 -7.85 -2.52
CA GLU A 143 12.93 -7.46 -1.69
C GLU A 143 12.82 -7.99 -0.25
N SER A 144 11.62 -8.08 0.31
CA SER A 144 11.42 -8.64 1.65
C SER A 144 11.71 -10.13 1.70
N LYS A 145 11.48 -10.86 0.62
CA LYS A 145 11.59 -12.33 0.53
C LYS A 145 10.88 -13.06 1.67
N CYS A 146 9.85 -12.44 2.22
CA CYS A 146 9.16 -12.92 3.41
C CYS A 146 7.67 -12.64 3.33
N LEU A 147 6.87 -13.70 3.28
CA LEU A 147 5.41 -13.62 3.29
C LEU A 147 4.88 -12.85 4.52
N GLY A 148 5.48 -13.11 5.68
CA GLY A 148 5.07 -12.48 6.93
C GLY A 148 5.24 -10.96 6.90
N ILE A 149 6.31 -10.44 6.30
CA ILE A 149 6.50 -8.99 6.12
C ILE A 149 5.41 -8.44 5.21
N CYS A 150 5.17 -9.04 4.04
CA CYS A 150 4.13 -8.58 3.13
C CYS A 150 2.75 -8.57 3.81
N ILE A 151 2.37 -9.65 4.48
CA ILE A 151 1.05 -9.76 5.10
C ILE A 151 0.90 -8.81 6.27
N ASN A 152 1.84 -8.79 7.23
CA ASN A 152 1.65 -8.12 8.51
C ASN A 152 2.10 -6.64 8.51
N THR A 153 2.94 -6.21 7.56
CA THR A 153 3.41 -4.83 7.49
C THR A 153 2.92 -4.06 6.25
N CYS A 154 2.31 -4.76 5.28
CA CYS A 154 1.74 -4.14 4.08
C CYS A 154 0.25 -4.48 3.92
N LYS A 155 -0.11 -5.74 3.59
CA LYS A 155 -1.49 -6.12 3.23
C LYS A 155 -2.50 -5.77 4.33
N LEU A 156 -2.42 -6.40 5.49
CA LEU A 156 -3.40 -6.22 6.56
C LEU A 156 -3.46 -4.78 7.07
N PRO A 157 -2.34 -4.11 7.38
CA PRO A 157 -2.39 -2.72 7.85
C PRO A 157 -2.98 -1.77 6.82
N THR A 158 -2.70 -1.97 5.54
CA THR A 158 -3.24 -1.13 4.47
C THR A 158 -4.75 -1.30 4.36
N GLN A 159 -5.25 -2.53 4.37
CA GLN A 159 -6.68 -2.82 4.36
C GLN A 159 -7.39 -2.18 5.58
N THR A 160 -6.85 -2.36 6.77
CA THR A 160 -7.37 -1.76 8.01
C THR A 160 -7.35 -0.23 7.95
N PHE A 161 -6.24 0.36 7.51
CA PHE A 161 -6.12 1.82 7.39
C PHE A 161 -7.15 2.41 6.42
N PHE A 162 -7.32 1.84 5.22
CA PHE A 162 -8.29 2.35 4.25
C PHE A 162 -9.73 2.23 4.76
N LYS A 163 -10.08 1.10 5.35
CA LYS A 163 -11.40 0.87 5.91
C LYS A 163 -11.71 1.79 7.08
N ASP A 164 -10.84 1.81 8.09
CA ASP A 164 -11.14 2.44 9.36
C ASP A 164 -10.89 3.97 9.34
N HIS A 165 -9.89 4.42 8.58
CA HIS A 165 -9.49 5.83 8.57
C HIS A 165 -9.90 6.59 7.32
N MET A 166 -10.08 5.91 6.19
CA MET A 166 -10.51 6.55 4.94
C MET A 166 -11.94 6.17 4.53
N GLY A 167 -12.56 5.16 5.15
CA GLY A 167 -13.93 4.75 4.85
C GLY A 167 -14.10 4.08 3.50
N VAL A 168 -13.04 3.46 2.98
CA VAL A 168 -13.03 2.73 1.71
C VAL A 168 -12.59 1.30 1.95
N ASP A 169 -13.42 0.33 1.58
CA ASP A 169 -13.02 -1.08 1.64
C ASP A 169 -11.96 -1.35 0.57
N LEU A 170 -10.83 -1.85 1.03
CA LEU A 170 -9.73 -2.30 0.19
C LEU A 170 -9.48 -3.78 0.41
N TYR A 171 -9.28 -4.50 -0.67
CA TYR A 171 -8.86 -5.89 -0.66
C TYR A 171 -7.58 -6.06 -1.47
N MET A 172 -6.58 -6.75 -0.92
CA MET A 172 -5.29 -6.96 -1.55
C MET A 172 -5.01 -8.45 -1.73
N GLU A 173 -4.58 -8.84 -2.92
CA GLU A 173 -4.23 -10.22 -3.28
C GLU A 173 -2.78 -10.28 -3.79
N PRO A 174 -1.79 -10.42 -2.90
CA PRO A 174 -0.42 -10.67 -3.32
C PRO A 174 -0.29 -12.10 -3.84
N ASN A 175 0.32 -12.24 -5.01
CA ASN A 175 0.72 -13.52 -5.58
C ASN A 175 2.19 -13.79 -5.24
N PHE A 176 2.45 -14.87 -4.52
CA PHE A 176 3.79 -15.19 -4.04
C PHE A 176 4.61 -16.01 -5.03
N GLU A 177 4.02 -16.44 -6.15
CA GLU A 177 4.71 -17.18 -7.20
C GLU A 177 5.42 -16.25 -8.18
N ASP A 178 4.76 -15.16 -8.58
CA ASP A 178 5.26 -14.18 -9.56
C ASP A 178 5.54 -12.80 -8.98
N TYR A 179 5.26 -12.60 -7.67
CA TYR A 179 5.37 -11.33 -6.96
C TYR A 179 4.39 -10.25 -7.45
N SER A 180 3.37 -10.59 -8.21
CA SER A 180 2.32 -9.63 -8.56
C SER A 180 1.41 -9.33 -7.36
N CYS A 181 0.66 -8.23 -7.43
CA CYS A 181 -0.31 -7.88 -6.41
C CYS A 181 -1.47 -7.10 -7.04
N GLN A 182 -2.71 -7.51 -6.71
CA GLN A 182 -3.93 -6.80 -7.09
C GLN A 182 -4.50 -6.08 -5.88
#